data_2416a29ce1411854c6aa76a69d2cbf45
#
_entry.id   2416a29ce1411854c6aa76a69d2cbf45
#
_cell.length_a   1.000
_cell.length_b   1.000
_cell.length_c   1.000
_cell.angle_alpha   90.00
_cell.angle_beta   90.00
_cell.angle_gamma   90.00
#
_symmetry.space_group_name_H-M   'P 1'
#
loop_
_entity.id
_entity.type
_entity.pdbx_description
1 polymer ?
#
loop_
_entity_poly.entity_id
_entity_poly.type
_entity_poly.pdbx_seq_one_letter_code
_entity_poly.pdbx_strand_id
1 'polypeptide(L)'
;SAIKPLGYKDHSLAGMGMDVSDEDGGSNTNSGAPAIKIAPVRVKGMYLPDAIASYTSGGKTYLVTANEGDARADWPGFNEETRVRAFCSAGLDPSVFADAANQILDSNLGRLRITSTPNGGSTGKNANGQCSELYSFGGRSFSIWDASTVSRVYDSGDQIEQRTQALANANFNASHDNNTLDGRSTAKGPEPEGVVLGSFGSKTFAFVGLERIGGVMVYDITNPAAASFVSYLNTRSGLAGDRGPEGLALIPAAKSPNGKPLLIVGNEISGSTAVMQINLLY
;
A
#
# COMPACT_ATOMS: atom_id res chain seq x y z
N SER A 1 5.66 29.15 0.12
CA SER A 1 5.66 27.67 0.19
C SER A 1 4.78 27.25 1.36
N ALA A 2 3.99 26.19 1.19
CA ALA A 2 3.14 25.63 2.22
C ALA A 2 3.39 24.12 2.33
N ILE A 3 3.40 23.61 3.55
CA ILE A 3 3.35 22.17 3.82
C ILE A 3 1.88 21.81 4.03
N LYS A 4 1.37 20.87 3.23
CA LYS A 4 0.01 20.38 3.34
C LYS A 4 0.04 18.89 3.67
N PRO A 5 -0.57 18.43 4.78
CA PRO A 5 -0.67 17.00 5.07
C PRO A 5 -1.62 16.33 4.05
N LEU A 6 -1.26 15.14 3.60
CA LEU A 6 -2.12 14.33 2.73
C LEU A 6 -3.26 13.66 3.51
N GLY A 7 -3.13 13.58 4.85
CA GLY A 7 -4.13 12.96 5.70
C GLY A 7 -4.04 11.43 5.69
N TYR A 8 -5.19 10.79 5.69
CA TYR A 8 -5.31 9.34 5.79
C TYR A 8 -6.44 8.80 4.93
N LYS A 9 -6.32 7.54 4.57
CA LYS A 9 -7.33 6.71 3.93
C LYS A 9 -8.22 6.10 5.02
N ASP A 10 -9.53 6.20 4.85
CA ASP A 10 -10.48 5.51 5.71
C ASP A 10 -10.76 4.11 5.18
N HIS A 11 -10.16 3.11 5.81
CA HIS A 11 -10.32 1.72 5.43
C HIS A 11 -11.71 1.13 5.76
N SER A 12 -12.59 1.86 6.45
CA SER A 12 -13.96 1.42 6.72
C SER A 12 -14.92 1.61 5.54
N LEU A 13 -14.48 2.33 4.51
CA LEU A 13 -15.30 2.60 3.32
C LEU A 13 -15.26 1.42 2.35
N ALA A 14 -16.36 1.22 1.61
CA ALA A 14 -16.42 0.20 0.56
C ALA A 14 -15.33 0.44 -0.51
N GLY A 15 -14.60 -0.62 -0.90
CA GLY A 15 -13.49 -0.56 -1.86
C GLY A 15 -12.21 0.06 -1.30
N MET A 16 -12.15 0.33 0.01
CA MET A 16 -10.98 0.86 0.71
C MET A 16 -10.44 -0.12 1.77
N GLY A 17 -10.97 -1.34 1.80
CA GLY A 17 -10.61 -2.36 2.78
C GLY A 17 -9.13 -2.75 2.76
N MET A 18 -8.77 -3.66 3.63
CA MET A 18 -7.46 -4.31 3.67
C MET A 18 -7.53 -5.63 4.43
N ASP A 19 -6.56 -6.48 4.23
CA ASP A 19 -6.29 -7.62 5.10
C ASP A 19 -5.48 -7.17 6.32
N VAL A 20 -5.87 -7.57 7.52
CA VAL A 20 -5.28 -7.04 8.77
C VAL A 20 -4.60 -8.09 9.63
N SER A 21 -4.74 -9.38 9.29
CA SER A 21 -4.26 -10.47 10.14
C SER A 21 -3.59 -11.56 9.33
N ASP A 22 -2.56 -12.16 9.91
CA ASP A 22 -1.88 -13.37 9.44
C ASP A 22 -2.33 -14.62 10.23
N GLU A 23 -3.40 -14.50 11.03
CA GLU A 23 -3.93 -15.56 11.91
C GLU A 23 -5.45 -15.74 11.82
N ASP A 24 -6.06 -15.28 10.75
CA ASP A 24 -7.52 -15.19 10.61
C ASP A 24 -8.16 -16.41 9.92
N GLY A 25 -7.39 -17.39 9.51
CA GLY A 25 -7.87 -18.66 8.94
C GLY A 25 -8.35 -19.67 9.98
N GLY A 26 -8.12 -19.41 11.28
CA GLY A 26 -8.57 -20.24 12.37
C GLY A 26 -9.94 -19.84 12.95
N SER A 27 -10.40 -20.58 13.94
CA SER A 27 -11.48 -20.14 14.83
C SER A 27 -10.96 -19.00 15.72
N ASN A 28 -11.78 -18.05 16.12
CA ASN A 28 -11.51 -16.86 16.95
C ASN A 28 -10.57 -17.04 18.15
N THR A 29 -9.46 -17.72 17.98
CA THR A 29 -8.38 -17.95 18.93
C THR A 29 -7.12 -17.30 18.40
N ASN A 30 -6.21 -16.92 19.29
CA ASN A 30 -4.93 -16.28 18.94
C ASN A 30 -3.92 -17.24 18.26
N SER A 31 -4.36 -18.16 17.46
CA SER A 31 -3.49 -19.20 16.84
C SER A 31 -4.07 -19.73 15.53
N GLY A 32 -4.61 -18.87 14.69
CA GLY A 32 -5.13 -19.26 13.38
C GLY A 32 -4.04 -19.37 12.31
N ALA A 33 -4.28 -20.18 11.29
CA ALA A 33 -3.51 -20.14 10.06
C ALA A 33 -3.83 -18.85 9.28
N PRO A 34 -2.96 -18.39 8.38
CA PRO A 34 -3.27 -17.25 7.52
C PRO A 34 -4.45 -17.56 6.58
N ALA A 35 -5.32 -16.58 6.38
CA ALA A 35 -6.33 -16.60 5.33
C ALA A 35 -6.50 -15.20 4.75
N ILE A 36 -6.67 -15.09 3.44
CA ILE A 36 -6.79 -13.79 2.80
C ILE A 36 -8.21 -13.24 3.01
N LYS A 37 -8.35 -12.18 3.80
CA LYS A 37 -9.63 -11.53 4.14
C LYS A 37 -9.61 -10.02 3.93
N ILE A 38 -9.58 -9.59 2.69
CA ILE A 38 -9.64 -8.17 2.34
C ILE A 38 -11.06 -7.65 2.64
N ALA A 39 -11.21 -6.81 3.65
CA ALA A 39 -12.51 -6.30 4.09
C ALA A 39 -12.43 -4.85 4.61
N PRO A 40 -13.55 -4.10 4.61
CA PRO A 40 -13.62 -2.83 5.31
C PRO A 40 -13.35 -3.00 6.81
N VAL A 41 -12.44 -2.18 7.35
CA VAL A 41 -12.06 -2.17 8.77
C VAL A 41 -11.94 -0.75 9.31
N ARG A 42 -12.28 -0.54 10.58
CA ARG A 42 -12.21 0.79 11.22
C ARG A 42 -10.78 1.20 11.57
N VAL A 43 -10.00 1.43 10.54
CA VAL A 43 -8.59 1.87 10.63
C VAL A 43 -8.39 3.00 9.64
N LYS A 44 -7.59 3.98 10.02
CA LYS A 44 -7.15 5.10 9.20
C LYS A 44 -5.71 4.85 8.76
N GLY A 45 -5.48 4.61 7.47
CA GLY A 45 -4.15 4.44 6.90
C GLY A 45 -3.51 5.79 6.60
N MET A 46 -2.46 6.18 7.31
CA MET A 46 -1.69 7.38 6.98
C MET A 46 -1.02 7.18 5.62
N TYR A 47 -1.19 8.13 4.68
CA TYR A 47 -0.69 7.93 3.31
C TYR A 47 0.80 7.71 3.24
N LEU A 48 1.61 8.52 3.91
CA LEU A 48 3.07 8.41 4.01
C LEU A 48 3.71 7.90 2.70
N PRO A 49 3.61 8.68 1.60
CA PRO A 49 4.12 8.22 0.32
C PRO A 49 5.64 8.16 0.31
N ASP A 50 6.21 7.12 -0.31
CA ASP A 50 7.63 7.04 -0.59
C ASP A 50 7.98 7.74 -1.90
N ALA A 51 7.29 7.40 -2.99
CA ALA A 51 7.53 7.99 -4.30
C ALA A 51 6.41 8.93 -4.77
N ILE A 52 6.81 9.92 -5.55
CA ILE A 52 5.92 10.88 -6.19
C ILE A 52 6.32 11.12 -7.66
N ALA A 53 5.33 11.17 -8.54
CA ALA A 53 5.49 11.57 -9.93
C ALA A 53 4.40 12.58 -10.33
N SER A 54 4.55 13.26 -11.47
CA SER A 54 3.56 14.23 -11.92
C SER A 54 3.26 14.11 -13.41
N TYR A 55 2.04 14.48 -13.80
CA TYR A 55 1.63 14.58 -15.20
C TYR A 55 0.58 15.67 -15.39
N THR A 56 0.33 16.03 -16.64
CA THR A 56 -0.71 17.01 -17.00
C THR A 56 -1.83 16.31 -17.79
N SER A 57 -3.06 16.56 -17.39
CA SER A 57 -4.26 16.10 -18.10
C SER A 57 -5.32 17.20 -18.09
N GLY A 58 -5.94 17.49 -19.25
CA GLY A 58 -6.94 18.55 -19.36
C GLY A 58 -6.47 19.94 -18.93
N GLY A 59 -5.18 20.26 -19.11
CA GLY A 59 -4.57 21.54 -18.68
C GLY A 59 -4.32 21.69 -17.19
N LYS A 60 -4.53 20.64 -16.40
CA LYS A 60 -4.24 20.60 -14.95
C LYS A 60 -3.06 19.67 -14.66
N THR A 61 -2.26 20.02 -13.66
CA THR A 61 -1.19 19.15 -13.16
C THR A 61 -1.73 18.28 -12.03
N TYR A 62 -1.39 16.99 -12.10
CA TYR A 62 -1.68 15.99 -11.09
C TYR A 62 -0.40 15.38 -10.53
N LEU A 63 -0.44 15.04 -9.26
CA LEU A 63 0.60 14.28 -8.58
C LEU A 63 0.12 12.85 -8.40
N VAL A 64 1.00 11.88 -8.57
CA VAL A 64 0.74 10.46 -8.30
C VAL A 64 1.68 10.02 -7.21
N THR A 65 1.15 9.44 -6.13
CA THR A 65 1.93 8.95 -4.99
C THR A 65 1.78 7.46 -4.82
N ALA A 66 2.87 6.76 -4.54
CA ALA A 66 2.87 5.40 -4.03
C ALA A 66 2.88 5.47 -2.49
N ASN A 67 1.87 4.89 -1.84
CA ASN A 67 1.59 5.13 -0.42
C ASN A 67 2.10 3.96 0.44
N GLU A 68 3.41 3.85 0.54
CA GLU A 68 4.13 2.76 1.22
C GLU A 68 3.87 2.74 2.72
N GLY A 69 4.15 3.87 3.40
CA GLY A 69 3.89 4.02 4.82
C GLY A 69 5.06 3.72 5.73
N ASP A 70 6.25 4.18 5.43
CA ASP A 70 7.38 3.95 6.31
C ASP A 70 7.16 4.56 7.70
N ALA A 71 7.47 3.76 8.73
CA ALA A 71 7.30 4.13 10.13
C ALA A 71 8.64 4.58 10.72
N ARG A 72 8.60 5.53 11.66
CA ARG A 72 9.79 5.92 12.44
C ARG A 72 10.08 4.85 13.50
N ALA A 73 10.44 3.65 13.06
CA ALA A 73 10.66 2.50 13.93
C ALA A 73 12.12 2.38 14.41
N ASP A 74 13.08 2.83 13.59
CA ASP A 74 14.52 2.63 13.78
C ASP A 74 15.27 3.90 14.22
N TRP A 75 14.55 4.93 14.64
CA TRP A 75 15.19 6.17 15.07
C TRP A 75 15.78 6.01 16.49
N PRO A 76 17.00 6.49 16.74
CA PRO A 76 17.60 6.40 18.05
C PRO A 76 16.72 7.03 19.12
N GLY A 77 16.30 6.21 20.10
CA GLY A 77 15.47 6.65 21.21
C GLY A 77 14.00 6.89 20.91
N PHE A 78 13.53 6.56 19.71
CA PHE A 78 12.13 6.72 19.34
C PHE A 78 11.66 5.60 18.39
N ASN A 79 10.60 4.93 18.76
CA ASN A 79 9.86 3.98 17.92
C ASN A 79 8.37 4.26 18.06
N GLU A 80 7.73 4.64 16.97
CA GLU A 80 6.28 4.91 16.98
C GLU A 80 5.44 3.65 16.70
N GLU A 81 6.04 2.57 16.25
CA GLU A 81 5.31 1.37 15.87
C GLU A 81 4.91 0.55 17.09
N THR A 82 3.66 0.16 17.14
CA THR A 82 3.09 -0.73 18.15
C THR A 82 2.02 -1.61 17.54
N ARG A 83 1.58 -2.64 18.27
CA ARG A 83 0.44 -3.48 17.86
C ARG A 83 -0.84 -3.01 18.54
N VAL A 84 -1.97 -3.14 17.83
CA VAL A 84 -3.29 -2.75 18.37
C VAL A 84 -3.52 -3.35 19.75
N ARG A 85 -3.31 -4.67 19.94
CA ARG A 85 -3.54 -5.33 21.23
C ARG A 85 -2.66 -4.76 22.36
N ALA A 86 -1.43 -4.42 22.08
CA ALA A 86 -0.52 -3.85 23.06
C ALA A 86 -0.88 -2.40 23.39
N PHE A 87 -1.18 -1.60 22.39
CA PHE A 87 -1.55 -0.19 22.56
C PHE A 87 -2.91 -0.01 23.21
N CYS A 88 -3.88 -0.83 22.80
CA CYS A 88 -5.27 -0.80 23.28
C CYS A 88 -5.48 -1.77 24.47
N SER A 89 -4.62 -1.71 25.49
CA SER A 89 -4.66 -2.61 26.63
C SER A 89 -5.97 -2.58 27.43
N ALA A 90 -6.72 -1.45 27.39
CA ALA A 90 -8.07 -1.33 27.94
C ALA A 90 -9.17 -1.78 26.96
N GLY A 91 -8.80 -2.31 25.79
CA GLY A 91 -9.73 -2.74 24.74
C GLY A 91 -10.04 -1.67 23.69
N LEU A 92 -10.86 -2.04 22.72
CA LEU A 92 -11.45 -1.12 21.75
C LEU A 92 -12.76 -0.54 22.30
N ASP A 93 -13.07 0.69 21.91
CA ASP A 93 -14.31 1.37 22.30
C ASP A 93 -15.54 0.69 21.63
N PRO A 94 -16.45 0.05 22.39
CA PRO A 94 -17.59 -0.66 21.82
C PRO A 94 -18.63 0.26 21.17
N SER A 95 -18.58 1.56 21.42
CA SER A 95 -19.43 2.54 20.74
C SER A 95 -18.94 2.83 19.31
N VAL A 96 -17.69 2.51 19.01
CA VAL A 96 -17.04 2.73 17.69
C VAL A 96 -16.83 1.41 16.96
N PHE A 97 -16.35 0.38 17.68
CA PHE A 97 -16.03 -0.93 17.12
C PHE A 97 -17.12 -1.93 17.47
N ALA A 98 -17.94 -2.30 16.49
CA ALA A 98 -18.90 -3.38 16.68
C ALA A 98 -18.15 -4.67 17.06
N ASP A 99 -18.61 -5.42 18.05
CA ASP A 99 -17.93 -6.61 18.56
C ASP A 99 -16.45 -6.37 18.96
N ALA A 100 -16.22 -5.27 19.69
CA ALA A 100 -14.89 -4.80 20.11
C ALA A 100 -14.05 -5.90 20.77
N ALA A 101 -14.67 -6.79 21.55
CA ALA A 101 -14.00 -7.90 22.23
C ALA A 101 -13.42 -8.94 21.27
N ASN A 102 -14.06 -9.16 20.12
CA ASN A 102 -13.55 -10.04 19.07
C ASN A 102 -12.58 -9.33 18.15
N GLN A 103 -12.85 -8.06 17.81
CA GLN A 103 -11.97 -7.29 16.91
C GLN A 103 -10.56 -7.05 17.45
N ILE A 104 -10.34 -7.08 18.76
CA ILE A 104 -9.01 -6.94 19.37
C ILE A 104 -8.17 -8.22 19.35
N LEU A 105 -8.75 -9.36 18.97
CA LEU A 105 -8.02 -10.64 18.90
C LEU A 105 -7.00 -10.63 17.75
N ASP A 106 -6.00 -11.50 17.86
CA ASP A 106 -4.93 -11.63 16.85
C ASP A 106 -5.46 -12.09 15.48
N SER A 107 -6.53 -12.87 15.47
CA SER A 107 -7.27 -13.25 14.25
C SER A 107 -8.02 -12.10 13.57
N ASN A 108 -7.97 -10.90 14.13
CA ASN A 108 -8.55 -9.68 13.60
C ASN A 108 -7.52 -8.53 13.68
N LEU A 109 -7.85 -7.42 14.35
CA LEU A 109 -6.99 -6.23 14.43
C LEU A 109 -5.81 -6.36 15.40
N GLY A 110 -5.81 -7.33 16.32
CA GLY A 110 -4.89 -7.37 17.46
C GLY A 110 -3.41 -7.29 17.09
N ARG A 111 -3.01 -7.91 15.99
CA ARG A 111 -1.62 -7.93 15.49
C ARG A 111 -1.28 -6.77 14.56
N LEU A 112 -2.28 -6.02 14.08
CA LEU A 112 -2.03 -4.91 13.17
C LEU A 112 -1.10 -3.87 13.80
N ARG A 113 -0.10 -3.42 13.05
CA ARG A 113 0.82 -2.37 13.42
C ARG A 113 0.19 -1.01 13.20
N ILE A 114 0.25 -0.19 14.24
CA ILE A 114 -0.30 1.17 14.28
C ILE A 114 0.71 2.13 14.91
N THR A 115 0.51 3.43 14.71
CA THR A 115 1.30 4.42 15.43
C THR A 115 0.88 4.52 16.90
N SER A 116 1.85 4.61 17.80
CA SER A 116 1.64 4.93 19.22
C SER A 116 1.45 6.43 19.47
N THR A 117 1.61 7.27 18.42
CA THR A 117 1.51 8.73 18.49
C THR A 117 0.46 9.25 17.50
N PRO A 118 -0.83 8.87 17.65
CA PRO A 118 -1.85 9.28 16.70
C PRO A 118 -2.07 10.80 16.76
N ASN A 119 -2.19 11.38 15.59
CA ASN A 119 -2.74 12.69 15.28
C ASN A 119 -2.47 13.83 16.27
N GLY A 120 -1.24 14.36 16.27
CA GLY A 120 -0.92 15.67 16.85
C GLY A 120 -1.17 15.81 18.36
N GLY A 121 -1.10 14.72 19.11
CA GLY A 121 -1.28 14.71 20.56
C GLY A 121 -2.61 14.09 21.03
N SER A 122 -3.53 13.75 20.13
CA SER A 122 -4.64 12.86 20.46
C SER A 122 -4.09 11.47 20.80
N THR A 123 -4.57 10.86 21.87
CA THR A 123 -4.18 9.49 22.23
C THR A 123 -4.93 8.45 21.41
N GLY A 124 -5.94 8.84 20.61
CA GLY A 124 -6.86 7.91 19.94
C GLY A 124 -7.72 7.10 20.92
N LYS A 125 -7.80 7.52 22.19
CA LYS A 125 -8.48 6.81 23.27
C LYS A 125 -9.59 7.64 23.89
N ASN A 126 -10.66 6.98 24.30
CA ASN A 126 -11.74 7.59 25.07
C ASN A 126 -11.36 7.79 26.56
N ALA A 127 -12.28 8.35 27.36
CA ALA A 127 -12.06 8.60 28.79
C ALA A 127 -11.78 7.33 29.62
N ASN A 128 -12.17 6.16 29.13
CA ASN A 128 -11.94 4.86 29.78
C ASN A 128 -10.61 4.22 29.35
N GLY A 129 -9.79 4.93 28.54
CA GLY A 129 -8.54 4.43 27.99
C GLY A 129 -8.70 3.42 26.84
N GLN A 130 -9.94 3.19 26.37
CA GLN A 130 -10.23 2.31 25.24
C GLN A 130 -9.93 3.04 23.93
N CYS A 131 -9.35 2.33 22.94
CA CYS A 131 -9.07 2.92 21.64
C CYS A 131 -10.37 3.20 20.88
N SER A 132 -10.57 4.45 20.49
CA SER A 132 -11.65 4.93 19.62
C SER A 132 -11.19 5.22 18.20
N GLU A 133 -9.87 5.35 17.97
CA GLU A 133 -9.25 5.54 16.66
C GLU A 133 -7.97 4.71 16.54
N LEU A 134 -7.75 4.14 15.35
CA LEU A 134 -6.55 3.38 15.00
C LEU A 134 -5.95 3.98 13.73
N TYR A 135 -4.62 4.21 13.72
CA TYR A 135 -3.89 4.76 12.59
C TYR A 135 -2.77 3.80 12.18
N SER A 136 -2.94 3.14 11.04
CA SER A 136 -1.92 2.29 10.44
C SER A 136 -0.99 3.09 9.52
N PHE A 137 0.10 2.46 9.12
CA PHE A 137 1.09 3.03 8.22
C PHE A 137 0.77 2.68 6.77
N GLY A 138 0.86 3.68 5.88
CA GLY A 138 0.59 3.54 4.46
C GLY A 138 -0.90 3.45 4.09
N GLY A 139 -1.17 3.72 2.81
CA GLY A 139 -2.49 3.57 2.23
C GLY A 139 -2.71 2.20 1.59
N ARG A 140 -1.68 1.36 1.43
CA ARG A 140 -1.68 0.13 0.61
C ARG A 140 -2.23 0.38 -0.80
N SER A 141 -1.99 1.59 -1.32
CA SER A 141 -2.59 2.09 -2.55
C SER A 141 -1.66 3.07 -3.23
N PHE A 142 -1.97 3.44 -4.46
CA PHE A 142 -1.49 4.70 -5.01
C PHE A 142 -2.62 5.71 -5.09
N SER A 143 -2.28 7.00 -5.04
CA SER A 143 -3.27 8.07 -5.10
C SER A 143 -2.92 9.09 -6.17
N ILE A 144 -3.96 9.78 -6.69
CA ILE A 144 -3.82 10.91 -7.62
C ILE A 144 -4.38 12.15 -6.93
N TRP A 145 -3.60 13.24 -6.97
CA TRP A 145 -3.91 14.51 -6.31
C TRP A 145 -3.91 15.65 -7.32
N ASP A 146 -4.83 16.59 -7.18
CA ASP A 146 -4.75 17.88 -7.89
C ASP A 146 -3.59 18.69 -7.30
N ALA A 147 -2.56 19.00 -8.10
CA ALA A 147 -1.35 19.67 -7.63
C ALA A 147 -1.58 21.09 -7.10
N SER A 148 -2.66 21.75 -7.51
CA SER A 148 -2.96 23.13 -7.11
C SER A 148 -3.57 23.22 -5.70
N THR A 149 -4.38 22.22 -5.33
CA THR A 149 -5.13 22.18 -4.06
C THR A 149 -4.59 21.14 -3.09
N VAL A 150 -3.84 20.15 -3.59
CA VAL A 150 -3.43 18.93 -2.88
C VAL A 150 -4.65 18.13 -2.38
N SER A 151 -5.78 18.25 -3.10
CA SER A 151 -6.96 17.43 -2.84
C SER A 151 -6.85 16.11 -3.60
N ARG A 152 -7.24 15.01 -2.94
CA ARG A 152 -7.26 13.68 -3.55
C ARG A 152 -8.34 13.62 -4.63
N VAL A 153 -7.95 13.22 -5.83
CA VAL A 153 -8.81 13.02 -7.00
C VAL A 153 -9.19 11.55 -7.13
N TYR A 154 -8.24 10.65 -6.84
CA TYR A 154 -8.41 9.21 -6.94
C TYR A 154 -7.55 8.50 -5.89
N ASP A 155 -7.99 7.33 -5.47
CA ASP A 155 -7.20 6.36 -4.72
C ASP A 155 -7.51 4.96 -5.24
N SER A 156 -6.50 4.12 -5.42
CA SER A 156 -6.70 2.76 -5.90
C SER A 156 -7.44 1.84 -4.91
N GLY A 157 -7.72 2.35 -3.72
CA GLY A 157 -8.49 1.61 -2.73
C GLY A 157 -7.79 0.32 -2.28
N ASP A 158 -8.55 -0.76 -2.25
CA ASP A 158 -8.05 -2.11 -1.94
C ASP A 158 -7.61 -2.89 -3.19
N GLN A 159 -7.57 -2.24 -4.37
CA GLN A 159 -7.31 -2.92 -5.65
C GLN A 159 -5.97 -3.65 -5.69
N ILE A 160 -4.91 -3.10 -5.06
CA ILE A 160 -3.60 -3.75 -5.08
C ILE A 160 -3.68 -5.11 -4.37
N GLU A 161 -4.28 -5.18 -3.18
CA GLU A 161 -4.49 -6.46 -2.49
C GLU A 161 -5.44 -7.38 -3.25
N GLN A 162 -6.56 -6.88 -3.80
CA GLN A 162 -7.49 -7.66 -4.61
C GLN A 162 -6.80 -8.27 -5.86
N ARG A 163 -5.94 -7.51 -6.53
CA ARG A 163 -5.21 -7.98 -7.71
C ARG A 163 -4.10 -8.97 -7.37
N THR A 164 -3.36 -8.73 -6.29
CA THR A 164 -2.33 -9.68 -5.84
C THR A 164 -2.94 -10.98 -5.32
N GLN A 165 -4.08 -10.92 -4.64
CA GLN A 165 -4.86 -12.12 -4.30
C GLN A 165 -5.24 -12.93 -5.56
N ALA A 166 -5.74 -12.27 -6.60
CA ALA A 166 -6.20 -12.95 -7.81
C ALA A 166 -5.07 -13.50 -8.68
N LEU A 167 -3.93 -12.79 -8.76
CA LEU A 167 -2.86 -13.04 -9.74
C LEU A 167 -1.59 -13.66 -9.12
N ALA A 168 -1.38 -13.51 -7.83
CA ALA A 168 -0.18 -13.95 -7.11
C ALA A 168 -0.51 -14.48 -5.71
N ASN A 169 -1.60 -15.22 -5.56
CA ASN A 169 -2.15 -15.70 -4.29
C ASN A 169 -1.11 -16.36 -3.37
N ALA A 170 -0.22 -17.19 -3.92
CA ALA A 170 0.80 -17.89 -3.13
C ALA A 170 1.81 -16.98 -2.42
N ASN A 171 1.94 -15.72 -2.87
CA ASN A 171 2.83 -14.71 -2.29
C ASN A 171 2.04 -13.50 -1.74
N PHE A 172 0.72 -13.63 -1.61
CA PHE A 172 -0.11 -12.53 -1.12
C PHE A 172 0.44 -12.00 0.20
N ASN A 173 0.68 -10.69 0.26
CA ASN A 173 1.27 -9.98 1.39
C ASN A 173 2.47 -10.71 2.05
N ALA A 174 3.27 -11.44 1.26
CA ALA A 174 4.53 -12.00 1.74
C ALA A 174 5.62 -10.95 1.78
N SER A 175 6.59 -11.10 2.70
CA SER A 175 7.80 -10.27 2.73
C SER A 175 8.70 -10.57 1.54
N HIS A 176 9.57 -9.62 1.19
CA HIS A 176 10.65 -9.85 0.23
C HIS A 176 11.72 -10.83 0.76
N ASP A 177 11.80 -11.06 2.08
CA ASP A 177 12.77 -11.94 2.75
C ASP A 177 12.31 -13.39 2.87
N ASN A 178 11.00 -13.63 2.79
CA ASN A 178 10.41 -14.94 2.94
C ASN A 178 9.12 -15.06 2.12
N ASN A 179 8.55 -16.27 2.05
CA ASN A 179 7.31 -16.56 1.34
C ASN A 179 6.15 -16.84 2.29
N THR A 180 6.20 -16.32 3.51
CA THR A 180 5.11 -16.51 4.45
C THR A 180 3.86 -15.81 3.92
N LEU A 181 2.89 -16.63 3.50
CA LEU A 181 1.60 -16.14 3.04
C LEU A 181 1.02 -15.21 4.11
N ASP A 182 0.55 -14.05 3.68
CA ASP A 182 -0.18 -13.10 4.52
C ASP A 182 0.66 -12.43 5.64
N GLY A 183 1.95 -12.73 5.73
CA GLY A 183 2.80 -12.29 6.83
C GLY A 183 2.96 -10.77 6.97
N ARG A 184 2.71 -10.00 5.91
CA ARG A 184 2.74 -8.53 5.92
C ARG A 184 1.36 -7.88 6.12
N SER A 185 0.28 -8.64 6.18
CA SER A 185 -1.07 -8.11 6.40
C SER A 185 -1.20 -7.41 7.75
N THR A 186 -0.48 -7.87 8.76
CA THR A 186 -0.36 -7.19 10.06
C THR A 186 0.52 -5.94 10.05
N ALA A 187 1.14 -5.60 8.93
CA ALA A 187 2.02 -4.43 8.80
C ALA A 187 1.50 -3.48 7.70
N LYS A 188 2.19 -3.38 6.58
CA LYS A 188 1.88 -2.44 5.50
C LYS A 188 1.40 -3.14 4.21
N GLY A 189 1.17 -4.47 4.26
CA GLY A 189 0.71 -5.27 3.13
C GLY A 189 1.70 -5.31 1.96
N PRO A 190 1.26 -4.97 0.72
CA PRO A 190 2.09 -5.08 -0.49
C PRO A 190 3.19 -4.02 -0.61
N GLU A 191 3.09 -2.92 0.13
CA GLU A 191 4.01 -1.77 0.14
C GLU A 191 4.25 -1.22 -1.28
N PRO A 192 3.31 -0.41 -1.81
CA PRO A 192 3.53 0.34 -3.04
C PRO A 192 4.58 1.43 -2.78
N GLU A 193 5.76 1.29 -3.37
CA GLU A 193 6.93 2.11 -3.09
C GLU A 193 7.29 3.01 -4.27
N GLY A 194 7.83 2.44 -5.35
CA GLY A 194 8.20 3.19 -6.55
C GLY A 194 7.01 3.54 -7.43
N VAL A 195 7.02 4.73 -8.06
CA VAL A 195 6.07 5.08 -9.13
C VAL A 195 6.76 5.85 -10.25
N VAL A 196 6.52 5.45 -11.50
CA VAL A 196 6.93 6.19 -12.69
C VAL A 196 5.77 6.27 -13.68
N LEU A 197 5.71 7.36 -14.44
CA LEU A 197 4.62 7.63 -15.37
C LEU A 197 5.12 7.63 -16.81
N GLY A 198 4.32 7.07 -17.73
CA GLY A 198 4.62 7.08 -19.15
C GLY A 198 3.40 7.40 -20.01
N SER A 199 3.58 8.31 -20.97
CA SER A 199 2.54 8.62 -21.97
C SER A 199 2.86 7.97 -23.29
N PHE A 200 1.90 7.24 -23.84
CA PHE A 200 2.00 6.52 -25.10
C PHE A 200 0.77 6.83 -25.95
N GLY A 201 0.99 7.57 -27.04
CA GLY A 201 -0.11 8.13 -27.81
C GLY A 201 -0.97 9.09 -26.97
N SER A 202 -2.28 8.83 -26.90
CA SER A 202 -3.22 9.64 -26.11
C SER A 202 -3.40 9.13 -24.67
N LYS A 203 -2.71 8.07 -24.28
CA LYS A 203 -2.88 7.44 -22.96
C LYS A 203 -1.68 7.70 -22.05
N THR A 204 -1.96 7.83 -20.77
CA THR A 204 -0.95 7.95 -19.71
C THR A 204 -1.10 6.80 -18.72
N PHE A 205 0.00 6.18 -18.36
CA PHE A 205 0.05 5.03 -17.46
C PHE A 205 0.92 5.31 -16.25
N ALA A 206 0.51 4.77 -15.11
CA ALA A 206 1.34 4.66 -13.90
C ALA A 206 1.87 3.24 -13.78
N PHE A 207 3.16 3.12 -13.50
CA PHE A 207 3.85 1.88 -13.17
C PHE A 207 4.19 1.97 -11.68
N VAL A 208 3.63 1.07 -10.89
CA VAL A 208 3.74 1.08 -9.42
C VAL A 208 4.47 -0.17 -8.97
N GLY A 209 5.65 -0.02 -8.38
CA GLY A 209 6.43 -1.10 -7.78
C GLY A 209 5.84 -1.53 -6.45
N LEU A 210 5.79 -2.84 -6.20
CA LEU A 210 5.33 -3.43 -4.95
C LEU A 210 6.51 -4.07 -4.23
N GLU A 211 7.08 -3.39 -3.24
CA GLU A 211 8.34 -3.78 -2.58
C GLU A 211 8.26 -5.21 -2.01
N ARG A 212 7.22 -5.52 -1.23
CA ARG A 212 7.18 -6.76 -0.45
C ARG A 212 6.80 -7.98 -1.27
N ILE A 213 5.69 -7.93 -1.97
CA ILE A 213 5.27 -9.04 -2.81
C ILE A 213 6.08 -9.12 -4.10
N GLY A 214 6.65 -8.00 -4.52
CA GLY A 214 7.41 -7.88 -5.77
C GLY A 214 6.56 -7.51 -6.98
N GLY A 215 7.25 -7.22 -8.09
CA GLY A 215 6.63 -6.90 -9.37
C GLY A 215 6.13 -5.47 -9.50
N VAL A 216 5.56 -5.17 -10.67
CA VAL A 216 5.06 -3.84 -11.03
C VAL A 216 3.62 -3.94 -11.53
N MET A 217 2.73 -3.16 -10.94
CA MET A 217 1.37 -2.97 -11.43
C MET A 217 1.30 -1.78 -12.39
N VAL A 218 0.48 -1.93 -13.43
CA VAL A 218 0.27 -0.89 -14.43
C VAL A 218 -1.19 -0.45 -14.40
N TYR A 219 -1.40 0.87 -14.34
CA TYR A 219 -2.72 1.49 -14.37
C TYR A 219 -2.81 2.53 -15.50
N ASP A 220 -3.89 2.52 -16.26
CA ASP A 220 -4.26 3.62 -17.16
C ASP A 220 -4.79 4.78 -16.30
N ILE A 221 -4.07 5.90 -16.27
CA ILE A 221 -4.40 7.12 -15.52
C ILE A 221 -4.75 8.28 -16.44
N THR A 222 -5.10 8.00 -17.69
CA THR A 222 -5.48 9.03 -18.68
C THR A 222 -6.60 9.92 -18.15
N ASN A 223 -7.59 9.31 -17.48
CA ASN A 223 -8.57 10.04 -16.68
C ASN A 223 -8.13 10.01 -15.21
N PRO A 224 -7.65 11.13 -14.65
CA PRO A 224 -7.14 11.16 -13.28
C PRO A 224 -8.19 10.79 -12.20
N ALA A 225 -9.48 10.92 -12.50
CA ALA A 225 -10.55 10.58 -11.55
C ALA A 225 -11.04 9.13 -11.67
N ALA A 226 -10.57 8.37 -12.67
CA ALA A 226 -11.02 7.01 -12.94
C ALA A 226 -9.88 6.16 -13.50
N ALA A 227 -8.82 5.98 -12.70
CA ALA A 227 -7.74 5.08 -13.09
C ALA A 227 -8.24 3.63 -13.15
N SER A 228 -7.71 2.87 -14.11
CA SER A 228 -8.08 1.47 -14.31
C SER A 228 -6.87 0.55 -14.39
N PHE A 229 -6.98 -0.62 -13.75
CA PHE A 229 -5.95 -1.63 -13.78
C PHE A 229 -5.74 -2.17 -15.20
N VAL A 230 -4.48 -2.29 -15.60
CA VAL A 230 -4.09 -2.81 -16.92
C VAL A 230 -3.39 -4.16 -16.80
N SER A 231 -2.36 -4.25 -15.97
CA SER A 231 -1.52 -5.45 -15.88
C SER A 231 -0.77 -5.50 -14.56
N TYR A 232 -0.33 -6.69 -14.19
CA TYR A 232 0.64 -6.93 -13.13
C TYR A 232 1.69 -7.91 -13.64
N LEU A 233 2.95 -7.50 -13.61
CA LEU A 233 4.08 -8.34 -13.94
C LEU A 233 4.95 -8.54 -12.71
N ASN A 234 5.10 -9.79 -12.30
CA ASN A 234 5.97 -10.17 -11.20
C ASN A 234 6.89 -11.31 -11.66
N THR A 235 8.19 -11.07 -11.61
CA THR A 235 9.25 -12.03 -12.00
C THR A 235 9.83 -12.76 -10.79
N ARG A 236 9.30 -12.52 -9.60
CA ARG A 236 9.63 -13.24 -8.37
C ARG A 236 9.20 -14.70 -8.50
N SER A 237 10.06 -15.61 -8.08
CA SER A 237 9.77 -17.05 -7.96
C SER A 237 10.24 -17.55 -6.59
N GLY A 238 9.35 -17.55 -5.62
CA GLY A 238 9.71 -17.83 -4.23
C GLY A 238 10.72 -16.83 -3.68
N LEU A 239 11.88 -17.30 -3.25
CA LEU A 239 13.04 -16.47 -2.85
C LEU A 239 14.05 -16.26 -3.99
N ALA A 240 13.71 -16.67 -5.22
CA ALA A 240 14.47 -16.41 -6.42
C ALA A 240 13.79 -15.35 -7.30
N GLY A 241 14.45 -14.96 -8.40
CA GLY A 241 13.95 -13.92 -9.28
C GLY A 241 14.10 -12.52 -8.68
N ASP A 242 13.36 -11.56 -9.24
CA ASP A 242 13.45 -10.16 -8.87
C ASP A 242 12.62 -9.88 -7.61
N ARG A 243 13.23 -9.25 -6.61
CA ARG A 243 12.61 -8.95 -5.31
C ARG A 243 12.97 -7.56 -4.82
N GLY A 244 12.01 -6.87 -4.20
CA GLY A 244 12.18 -5.51 -3.69
C GLY A 244 12.32 -4.49 -4.82
N PRO A 245 11.32 -4.31 -5.70
CA PRO A 245 11.35 -3.24 -6.69
C PRO A 245 11.20 -1.89 -5.98
N GLU A 246 12.24 -1.08 -6.04
CA GLU A 246 12.35 0.25 -5.43
C GLU A 246 12.46 1.33 -6.53
N GLY A 247 13.57 1.35 -7.23
CA GLY A 247 13.82 2.33 -8.29
C GLY A 247 13.16 1.96 -9.61
N LEU A 248 12.35 2.87 -10.16
CA LEU A 248 11.69 2.72 -11.46
C LEU A 248 12.12 3.83 -12.42
N ALA A 249 12.41 3.48 -13.68
CA ALA A 249 12.70 4.44 -14.73
C ALA A 249 12.11 4.02 -16.08
N LEU A 250 11.66 4.99 -16.87
CA LEU A 250 11.18 4.75 -18.24
C LEU A 250 12.19 5.27 -19.26
N ILE A 251 12.50 4.43 -20.25
CA ILE A 251 13.26 4.81 -21.43
C ILE A 251 12.28 4.92 -22.59
N PRO A 252 12.09 6.13 -23.15
CA PRO A 252 11.20 6.30 -24.30
C PRO A 252 11.76 5.61 -25.54
N ALA A 253 10.91 5.19 -26.46
CA ALA A 253 11.28 4.47 -27.67
C ALA A 253 12.42 5.14 -28.47
N ALA A 254 12.41 6.47 -28.55
CA ALA A 254 13.42 7.24 -29.27
C ALA A 254 14.84 7.19 -28.62
N LYS A 255 14.93 6.78 -27.36
CA LYS A 255 16.21 6.63 -26.62
C LYS A 255 16.55 5.17 -26.32
N SER A 256 15.68 4.25 -26.71
CA SER A 256 15.85 2.81 -26.49
C SER A 256 16.68 2.17 -27.61
N PRO A 257 17.59 1.22 -27.31
CA PRO A 257 18.41 0.58 -28.32
C PRO A 257 17.63 -0.30 -29.31
N ASN A 258 16.42 -0.73 -28.95
CA ASN A 258 15.56 -1.54 -29.79
C ASN A 258 14.36 -0.76 -30.41
N GLY A 259 14.31 0.56 -30.21
CA GLY A 259 13.23 1.40 -30.69
C GLY A 259 11.87 1.17 -30.03
N LYS A 260 11.82 0.46 -28.90
CA LYS A 260 10.61 0.21 -28.10
C LYS A 260 10.75 0.87 -26.72
N PRO A 261 9.69 1.38 -26.13
CA PRO A 261 9.80 1.91 -24.76
C PRO A 261 10.15 0.79 -23.78
N LEU A 262 11.00 1.12 -22.80
CA LEU A 262 11.43 0.16 -21.77
C LEU A 262 11.09 0.70 -20.37
N LEU A 263 10.68 -0.21 -19.50
CA LEU A 263 10.64 0.00 -18.06
C LEU A 263 11.88 -0.65 -17.45
N ILE A 264 12.63 0.10 -16.67
CA ILE A 264 13.77 -0.37 -15.89
C ILE A 264 13.32 -0.45 -14.43
N VAL A 265 13.59 -1.58 -13.79
CA VAL A 265 13.25 -1.82 -12.38
C VAL A 265 14.51 -2.22 -11.63
N GLY A 266 14.91 -1.41 -10.67
CA GLY A 266 15.94 -1.74 -9.70
C GLY A 266 15.33 -2.54 -8.56
N ASN A 267 15.83 -3.75 -8.32
CA ASN A 267 15.35 -4.65 -7.28
C ASN A 267 16.39 -4.75 -6.18
N GLU A 268 16.21 -4.02 -5.07
CA GLU A 268 17.22 -3.86 -4.01
C GLU A 268 17.57 -5.18 -3.32
N ILE A 269 16.57 -6.01 -3.03
CA ILE A 269 16.74 -7.25 -2.26
C ILE A 269 17.43 -8.34 -3.08
N SER A 270 17.10 -8.48 -4.36
CA SER A 270 17.79 -9.43 -5.25
C SER A 270 19.09 -8.87 -5.83
N GLY A 271 19.35 -7.56 -5.69
CA GLY A 271 20.50 -6.89 -6.29
C GLY A 271 20.47 -6.95 -7.83
N SER A 272 19.29 -7.05 -8.43
CA SER A 272 19.09 -7.18 -9.87
C SER A 272 18.51 -5.91 -10.49
N THR A 273 18.73 -5.74 -11.78
CA THR A 273 18.05 -4.73 -12.59
C THR A 273 17.28 -5.44 -13.71
N ALA A 274 15.96 -5.37 -13.66
CA ALA A 274 15.10 -5.89 -14.70
C ALA A 274 14.90 -4.83 -15.81
N VAL A 275 14.94 -5.28 -17.07
CA VAL A 275 14.65 -4.45 -18.25
C VAL A 275 13.46 -5.06 -18.97
N MET A 276 12.33 -4.36 -18.95
CA MET A 276 11.08 -4.84 -19.49
C MET A 276 10.65 -4.02 -20.70
N GLN A 277 10.40 -4.66 -21.84
CA GLN A 277 9.85 -3.98 -23.01
C GLN A 277 8.37 -3.72 -22.82
N ILE A 278 7.93 -2.47 -23.06
CA ILE A 278 6.52 -2.10 -23.06
C ILE A 278 5.95 -2.33 -24.46
N ASN A 279 4.99 -3.23 -24.57
CA ASN A 279 4.27 -3.50 -25.81
C ASN A 279 2.88 -2.85 -25.72
N LEU A 280 2.62 -1.94 -26.64
CA LEU A 280 1.31 -1.28 -26.75
C LEU A 280 0.43 -2.13 -27.65
N LEU A 281 -0.70 -2.59 -27.11
CA LEU A 281 -1.74 -3.25 -27.89
C LEU A 281 -2.78 -2.19 -28.28
N TYR A 282 -2.90 -1.96 -29.59
CA TYR A 282 -3.86 -1.01 -30.18
C TYR A 282 -5.13 -1.74 -30.64
#